data_6f0c2bf057bb57dbbccba80c63a520f0
#
_entry.id   6f0c2bf057bb57dbbccba80c63a520f0
#
_cell.length_a   1.000
_cell.length_b   1.000
_cell.length_c   1.000
_cell.angle_alpha   90.00
_cell.angle_beta   90.00
_cell.angle_gamma   90.00
#
_symmetry.space_group_name_H-M   'P 1'
#
loop_
_entity.id
_entity.type
_entity.pdbx_description
1 polymer ?
#
loop_
_entity_poly.entity_id
_entity_poly.type
_entity_poly.pdbx_seq_one_letter_code
_entity_poly.pdbx_strand_id
1 'polypeptide(L)'
;MSSLHLTNSLTRKKEIFKPLSSKKISLYACGPTVYESPHVGNARTLVVFDILFRVLKSVYGSKVIYVRNITDVDDKIIEASKKNKRKINEITERITKIFHDNCKSLNCLEPSIEPKATEHIKEMIQMTVSLISKGFAY
;
A
#
# COMPACT_ATOMS: atom_id res chain seq x y z
N MET A 1 -20.47 -19.90 10.57
CA MET A 1 -19.86 -18.80 9.78
C MET A 1 -19.08 -19.42 8.64
N SER A 2 -19.29 -18.97 7.40
CA SER A 2 -18.52 -19.45 6.26
C SER A 2 -17.05 -19.03 6.42
N SER A 3 -16.11 -19.96 6.20
CA SER A 3 -14.68 -19.69 6.29
C SER A 3 -14.24 -18.83 5.11
N LEU A 4 -13.47 -17.78 5.37
CA LEU A 4 -12.85 -16.94 4.32
C LEU A 4 -11.73 -17.75 3.64
N HIS A 5 -11.79 -17.83 2.31
CA HIS A 5 -10.77 -18.46 1.50
C HIS A 5 -10.08 -17.41 0.61
N LEU A 6 -8.76 -17.42 0.59
CA LEU A 6 -7.95 -16.55 -0.25
C LEU A 6 -6.99 -17.38 -1.09
N THR A 7 -6.65 -16.88 -2.28
CA THR A 7 -5.59 -17.50 -3.10
C THR A 7 -4.23 -17.06 -2.55
N ASN A 8 -3.43 -18.05 -2.15
CA ASN A 8 -2.06 -17.82 -1.69
C ASN A 8 -1.11 -17.94 -2.89
N SER A 9 -0.44 -16.87 -3.24
CA SER A 9 0.49 -16.84 -4.38
C SER A 9 1.73 -17.75 -4.18
N LEU A 10 2.14 -17.97 -2.93
CA LEU A 10 3.26 -18.86 -2.61
C LEU A 10 2.95 -20.33 -2.93
N THR A 11 1.78 -20.79 -2.51
CA THR A 11 1.34 -22.19 -2.74
C THR A 11 0.55 -22.35 -4.02
N ARG A 12 0.11 -21.25 -4.65
CA ARG A 12 -0.78 -21.18 -5.83
C ARG A 12 -2.13 -21.90 -5.60
N LYS A 13 -2.55 -22.02 -4.36
CA LYS A 13 -3.81 -22.68 -3.97
C LYS A 13 -4.76 -21.70 -3.30
N LYS A 14 -6.04 -21.99 -3.40
CA LYS A 14 -7.08 -21.32 -2.61
C LYS A 14 -7.15 -21.99 -1.25
N GLU A 15 -6.85 -21.25 -0.19
CA GLU A 15 -6.69 -21.76 1.17
C GLU A 15 -7.60 -21.02 2.15
N ILE A 16 -7.95 -21.68 3.25
CA ILE A 16 -8.65 -21.02 4.35
C ILE A 16 -7.72 -19.96 4.95
N PHE A 17 -8.21 -18.72 5.00
CA PHE A 17 -7.49 -17.64 5.66
C PHE A 17 -7.43 -17.91 7.19
N LYS A 18 -6.21 -18.00 7.71
CA LYS A 18 -5.93 -18.14 9.13
C LYS A 18 -5.07 -16.94 9.57
N PRO A 19 -5.58 -16.03 10.42
CA PRO A 19 -4.78 -14.93 10.94
C PRO A 19 -3.58 -15.44 11.74
N LEU A 20 -2.44 -14.78 11.61
CA LEU A 20 -1.23 -15.07 12.41
C LEU A 20 -1.45 -14.71 13.90
N SER A 21 -2.39 -13.84 14.20
CA SER A 21 -2.74 -13.42 15.54
C SER A 21 -4.25 -13.26 15.68
N SER A 22 -4.81 -13.72 16.79
CA SER A 22 -6.22 -13.50 17.13
C SER A 22 -6.51 -12.06 17.59
N LYS A 23 -5.46 -11.29 17.95
CA LYS A 23 -5.58 -9.93 18.49
C LYS A 23 -5.48 -8.85 17.41
N LYS A 24 -4.76 -9.11 16.31
CA LYS A 24 -4.47 -8.12 15.26
C LYS A 24 -4.39 -8.81 13.90
N ILE A 25 -5.15 -8.32 12.94
CA ILE A 25 -5.11 -8.74 11.55
C ILE A 25 -4.54 -7.57 10.73
N SER A 26 -3.39 -7.76 10.11
CA SER A 26 -2.75 -6.74 9.31
C SER A 26 -2.91 -7.05 7.83
N LEU A 27 -3.39 -6.05 7.08
CA LEU A 27 -3.45 -6.05 5.62
C LEU A 27 -2.50 -4.96 5.12
N TYR A 28 -1.57 -5.33 4.25
CA TYR A 28 -0.71 -4.36 3.56
C TYR A 28 -0.98 -4.43 2.06
N ALA A 29 -1.24 -3.28 1.45
CA ALA A 29 -1.29 -3.13 0.01
C ALA A 29 -0.28 -2.09 -0.45
N CYS A 30 0.43 -2.40 -1.53
CA CYS A 30 1.32 -1.45 -2.17
C CYS A 30 0.51 -0.30 -2.73
N GLY A 31 0.85 0.92 -2.32
CA GLY A 31 0.21 2.14 -2.81
C GLY A 31 0.82 2.64 -4.13
N PRO A 32 0.38 3.78 -4.63
CA PRO A 32 0.85 4.33 -5.89
C PRO A 32 2.24 4.96 -5.77
N THR A 33 2.99 4.97 -6.89
CA THR A 33 4.08 5.92 -7.10
C THR A 33 3.49 7.20 -7.69
N VAL A 34 3.66 8.31 -6.99
CA VAL A 34 2.91 9.55 -7.26
C VAL A 34 3.63 10.48 -8.26
N TYR A 35 3.92 9.98 -9.45
CA TYR A 35 4.58 10.73 -10.53
C TYR A 35 3.60 11.24 -11.61
N GLU A 36 2.49 10.53 -11.81
CA GLU A 36 1.44 10.87 -12.78
C GLU A 36 0.04 10.50 -12.27
N SER A 37 -1.01 10.98 -12.95
CA SER A 37 -2.39 10.71 -12.57
C SER A 37 -2.70 9.22 -12.62
N PRO A 38 -3.43 8.68 -11.61
CA PRO A 38 -3.85 7.28 -11.60
C PRO A 38 -4.68 6.92 -12.84
N HIS A 39 -4.52 5.69 -13.31
CA HIS A 39 -5.31 5.11 -14.39
C HIS A 39 -6.18 3.94 -13.88
N VAL A 40 -7.00 3.36 -14.76
CA VAL A 40 -7.94 2.28 -14.41
C VAL A 40 -7.28 1.06 -13.75
N GLY A 41 -6.03 0.76 -14.07
CA GLY A 41 -5.27 -0.32 -13.43
C GLY A 41 -5.04 -0.06 -11.93
N ASN A 42 -4.76 1.20 -11.57
CA ASN A 42 -4.64 1.59 -10.15
C ASN A 42 -6.00 1.48 -9.45
N ALA A 43 -7.09 1.92 -10.12
CA ALA A 43 -8.45 1.82 -9.59
C ALA A 43 -8.83 0.37 -9.30
N ARG A 44 -8.50 -0.57 -10.18
CA ARG A 44 -8.73 -2.01 -9.96
C ARG A 44 -8.06 -2.49 -8.67
N THR A 45 -6.80 -2.17 -8.47
CA THR A 45 -6.05 -2.55 -7.24
C THR A 45 -6.73 -1.98 -6.01
N LEU A 46 -7.09 -0.70 -6.03
CA LEU A 46 -7.77 -0.03 -4.92
C LEU A 46 -9.07 -0.74 -4.53
N VAL A 47 -9.95 -0.99 -5.51
CA VAL A 47 -11.25 -1.63 -5.29
C VAL A 47 -11.09 -3.05 -4.75
N VAL A 48 -10.14 -3.84 -5.28
CA VAL A 48 -9.90 -5.22 -4.82
C VAL A 48 -9.45 -5.22 -3.36
N PHE A 49 -8.52 -4.35 -2.97
CA PHE A 49 -8.06 -4.27 -1.58
C PHE A 49 -9.11 -3.65 -0.64
N ASP A 50 -9.94 -2.73 -1.12
CA ASP A 50 -11.08 -2.21 -0.36
C ASP A 50 -12.11 -3.30 -0.06
N ILE A 51 -12.47 -4.12 -1.05
CA ILE A 51 -13.37 -5.27 -0.84
C ILE A 51 -12.77 -6.21 0.20
N LEU A 52 -11.48 -6.57 0.08
CA LEU A 52 -10.82 -7.44 1.05
C LEU A 52 -10.83 -6.82 2.45
N PHE A 53 -10.54 -5.53 2.57
CA PHE A 53 -10.56 -4.82 3.84
C PHE A 53 -11.95 -4.84 4.47
N ARG A 54 -13.02 -4.56 3.69
CA ARG A 54 -14.42 -4.63 4.16
C ARG A 54 -14.79 -6.02 4.64
N VAL A 55 -14.42 -7.07 3.88
CA VAL A 55 -14.66 -8.46 4.28
C VAL A 55 -13.93 -8.80 5.58
N LEU A 56 -12.66 -8.44 5.69
CA LEU A 56 -11.90 -8.66 6.93
C LEU A 56 -12.54 -7.90 8.10
N LYS A 57 -12.93 -6.63 7.91
CA LYS A 57 -13.63 -5.87 8.96
C LYS A 57 -14.96 -6.48 9.36
N SER A 58 -15.72 -7.03 8.43
CA SER A 58 -17.00 -7.68 8.76
C SER A 58 -16.81 -8.95 9.58
N VAL A 59 -15.71 -9.68 9.39
CA VAL A 59 -15.40 -10.92 10.11
C VAL A 59 -14.69 -10.67 11.44
N TYR A 60 -13.74 -9.73 11.48
CA TYR A 60 -12.82 -9.52 12.61
C TYR A 60 -12.98 -8.18 13.32
N GLY A 61 -13.84 -7.31 12.85
CA GLY A 61 -14.15 -6.02 13.47
C GLY A 61 -12.96 -5.05 13.50
N SER A 62 -12.79 -4.38 14.63
CA SER A 62 -11.75 -3.35 14.87
C SER A 62 -10.32 -3.90 14.95
N LYS A 63 -10.14 -5.21 14.95
CA LYS A 63 -8.82 -5.85 14.97
C LYS A 63 -8.06 -5.70 13.65
N VAL A 64 -8.73 -5.32 12.57
CA VAL A 64 -8.14 -5.20 11.23
C VAL A 64 -7.47 -3.85 11.06
N ILE A 65 -6.18 -3.88 10.75
CA ILE A 65 -5.37 -2.72 10.41
C ILE A 65 -4.98 -2.83 8.94
N TYR A 66 -5.43 -1.87 8.15
CA TYR A 66 -5.08 -1.75 6.74
C TYR A 66 -4.01 -0.68 6.55
N VAL A 67 -2.88 -1.07 5.97
CA VAL A 67 -1.78 -0.17 5.64
C VAL A 67 -1.65 -0.10 4.13
N ARG A 68 -1.57 1.12 3.60
CA ARG A 68 -1.28 1.39 2.20
C ARG A 68 -0.28 2.54 2.15
N ASN A 69 0.89 2.32 1.55
CA ASN A 69 1.90 3.38 1.46
C ASN A 69 1.63 4.34 0.29
N ILE A 70 2.31 5.49 0.34
CA ILE A 70 2.52 6.39 -0.80
C ILE A 70 4.01 6.35 -1.14
N THR A 71 4.34 6.00 -2.39
CA THR A 71 5.71 6.03 -2.88
C THR A 71 5.96 7.42 -3.50
N ASP A 72 6.51 8.31 -2.69
CA ASP A 72 6.78 9.71 -2.99
C ASP A 72 8.27 9.98 -3.30
N VAL A 73 9.06 8.91 -3.45
CA VAL A 73 10.45 8.93 -3.95
C VAL A 73 10.67 7.77 -4.91
N ASP A 74 11.05 8.09 -6.15
CA ASP A 74 11.28 7.11 -7.23
C ASP A 74 11.93 7.82 -8.41
N ASP A 75 12.66 7.10 -9.26
CA ASP A 75 13.28 7.65 -10.47
C ASP A 75 12.25 8.29 -11.41
N LYS A 76 11.06 7.71 -11.53
CA LYS A 76 9.95 8.26 -12.33
C LYS A 76 9.49 9.63 -11.85
N ILE A 77 9.54 9.87 -10.53
CA ILE A 77 9.20 11.18 -9.95
C ILE A 77 10.29 12.20 -10.32
N ILE A 78 11.56 11.79 -10.27
CA ILE A 78 12.70 12.64 -10.66
C ILE A 78 12.59 12.99 -12.14
N GLU A 79 12.29 12.03 -13.00
CA GLU A 79 12.10 12.26 -14.43
C GLU A 79 10.90 13.17 -14.72
N ALA A 80 9.77 12.95 -14.03
CA ALA A 80 8.60 13.81 -14.14
C ALA A 80 8.90 15.26 -13.70
N SER A 81 9.68 15.42 -12.65
CA SER A 81 10.15 16.73 -12.17
C SER A 81 10.96 17.46 -13.26
N LYS A 82 11.94 16.80 -13.86
CA LYS A 82 12.77 17.35 -14.94
C LYS A 82 11.92 17.70 -16.17
N LYS A 83 11.07 16.77 -16.61
CA LYS A 83 10.20 16.95 -17.80
C LYS A 83 9.24 18.11 -17.65
N ASN A 84 8.60 18.23 -16.49
CA ASN A 84 7.61 19.27 -16.24
C ASN A 84 8.20 20.57 -15.69
N LYS A 85 9.52 20.64 -15.44
CA LYS A 85 10.22 21.77 -14.81
C LYS A 85 9.54 22.21 -13.50
N ARG A 86 9.12 21.25 -12.68
CA ARG A 86 8.46 21.45 -11.38
C ARG A 86 9.25 20.77 -10.27
N LYS A 87 9.13 21.28 -9.06
CA LYS A 87 9.73 20.65 -7.88
C LYS A 87 9.06 19.30 -7.59
N ILE A 88 9.84 18.35 -7.10
CA ILE A 88 9.37 17.02 -6.75
C ILE A 88 8.15 17.10 -5.82
N ASN A 89 8.22 17.90 -4.75
CA ASN A 89 7.13 18.04 -3.79
C ASN A 89 5.82 18.55 -4.44
N GLU A 90 5.90 19.48 -5.38
CA GLU A 90 4.71 19.98 -6.08
C GLU A 90 4.02 18.89 -6.90
N ILE A 91 4.80 17.97 -7.48
CA ILE A 91 4.28 16.84 -8.25
C ILE A 91 3.66 15.83 -7.30
N THR A 92 4.41 15.39 -6.29
CA THR A 92 3.97 14.34 -5.37
C THR A 92 2.74 14.74 -4.58
N GLU A 93 2.67 15.97 -4.06
CA GLU A 93 1.50 16.49 -3.34
C GLU A 93 0.26 16.56 -4.24
N ARG A 94 0.43 17.14 -5.45
CA ARG A 94 -0.67 17.24 -6.42
C ARG A 94 -1.21 15.87 -6.81
N ILE A 95 -0.34 14.91 -7.13
CA ILE A 95 -0.75 13.57 -7.56
C ILE A 95 -1.34 12.78 -6.39
N THR A 96 -0.80 12.91 -5.18
CA THR A 96 -1.39 12.29 -3.98
C THR A 96 -2.81 12.80 -3.75
N LYS A 97 -3.04 14.11 -3.91
CA LYS A 97 -4.37 14.68 -3.79
C LYS A 97 -5.34 14.07 -4.83
N ILE A 98 -4.94 14.01 -6.10
CA ILE A 98 -5.75 13.39 -7.17
C ILE A 98 -6.04 11.93 -6.84
N PHE A 99 -5.06 11.19 -6.34
CA PHE A 99 -5.22 9.81 -5.93
C PHE A 99 -6.27 9.67 -4.81
N HIS A 100 -6.21 10.51 -3.77
CA HIS A 100 -7.21 10.50 -2.69
C HIS A 100 -8.62 10.87 -3.18
N ASP A 101 -8.73 11.87 -4.07
CA ASP A 101 -10.01 12.24 -4.66
C ASP A 101 -10.60 11.08 -5.48
N ASN A 102 -9.78 10.34 -6.22
CA ASN A 102 -10.19 9.14 -6.95
C ASN A 102 -10.62 8.01 -5.99
N CYS A 103 -9.90 7.78 -4.87
CA CYS A 103 -10.30 6.81 -3.86
C CYS A 103 -11.70 7.12 -3.31
N LYS A 104 -11.98 8.39 -3.03
CA LYS A 104 -13.31 8.86 -2.57
C LYS A 104 -14.38 8.65 -3.63
N SER A 105 -14.08 8.99 -4.89
CA SER A 105 -15.03 8.80 -6.01
C SER A 105 -15.39 7.33 -6.25
N LEU A 106 -14.45 6.43 -5.97
CA LEU A 106 -14.66 4.98 -6.03
C LEU A 106 -15.29 4.41 -4.74
N ASN A 107 -15.63 5.27 -3.77
CA ASN A 107 -16.16 4.87 -2.46
C ASN A 107 -15.23 3.86 -1.72
N CYS A 108 -13.92 3.92 -1.95
CA CYS A 108 -12.96 3.11 -1.22
C CYS A 108 -12.75 3.69 0.20
N LEU A 109 -12.69 2.82 1.18
CA LEU A 109 -12.37 3.20 2.55
C LEU A 109 -10.93 3.70 2.67
N GLU A 110 -10.72 4.67 3.55
CA GLU A 110 -9.37 5.10 3.90
C GLU A 110 -8.60 3.98 4.62
N PRO A 111 -7.31 3.83 4.35
CA PRO A 111 -6.48 2.90 5.11
C PRO A 111 -6.35 3.37 6.57
N SER A 112 -6.08 2.44 7.47
CA SER A 112 -5.81 2.76 8.88
C SER A 112 -4.52 3.56 9.06
N ILE A 113 -3.53 3.31 8.17
CA ILE A 113 -2.22 3.96 8.17
C ILE A 113 -1.78 4.12 6.71
N GLU A 114 -1.35 5.33 6.35
CA GLU A 114 -0.87 5.62 4.99
C GLU A 114 0.51 6.31 5.06
N PRO A 115 1.61 5.54 5.25
CA PRO A 115 2.95 6.09 5.38
C PRO A 115 3.49 6.54 4.02
N LYS A 116 4.27 7.63 4.00
CA LYS A 116 5.06 8.05 2.84
C LYS A 116 6.45 7.44 2.90
N ALA A 117 7.00 7.04 1.76
CA ALA A 117 8.33 6.44 1.70
C ALA A 117 9.42 7.39 2.23
N THR A 118 9.32 8.69 1.91
CA THR A 118 10.29 9.70 2.38
C THR A 118 10.31 9.87 3.90
N GLU A 119 9.22 9.56 4.58
CA GLU A 119 9.12 9.66 6.05
C GLU A 119 9.78 8.47 6.78
N HIS A 120 10.17 7.42 6.05
CA HIS A 120 10.68 6.16 6.61
C HIS A 120 12.07 5.74 6.09
N ILE A 121 12.83 6.67 5.50
CA ILE A 121 14.19 6.39 4.97
C ILE A 121 15.12 5.87 6.06
N LYS A 122 15.03 6.42 7.27
CA LYS A 122 15.86 5.99 8.40
C LYS A 122 15.60 4.54 8.78
N GLU A 123 14.35 4.13 8.86
CA GLU A 123 13.94 2.77 9.16
C GLU A 123 14.34 1.79 8.05
N MET A 124 14.25 2.22 6.78
CA MET A 124 14.73 1.43 5.63
C MET A 124 16.24 1.18 5.72
N ILE A 125 17.03 2.21 6.03
CA ILE A 125 18.49 2.08 6.23
C ILE A 125 18.79 1.11 7.38
N GLN A 126 18.13 1.27 8.53
CA GLN A 126 18.31 0.39 9.69
C GLN A 126 17.99 -1.07 9.37
N MET A 127 16.89 -1.32 8.64
CA MET A 127 16.53 -2.66 8.18
C MET A 127 17.59 -3.23 7.26
N THR A 128 18.08 -2.46 6.28
CA THR A 128 19.12 -2.88 5.34
C THR A 128 20.41 -3.26 6.08
N VAL A 129 20.86 -2.42 7.00
CA VAL A 129 22.06 -2.72 7.84
C VAL A 129 21.87 -4.01 8.62
N SER A 130 20.68 -4.22 9.22
CA SER A 130 20.38 -5.45 9.93
C SER A 130 20.38 -6.68 9.02
N LEU A 131 19.89 -6.58 7.80
CA LEU A 131 19.90 -7.68 6.83
C LEU A 131 21.34 -8.01 6.38
N ILE A 132 22.17 -7.00 6.11
CA ILE A 132 23.57 -7.18 5.77
C ILE A 132 24.32 -7.89 6.92
N SER A 133 24.13 -7.43 8.16
CA SER A 133 24.79 -8.03 9.32
C SER A 133 24.41 -9.49 9.57
N LYS A 134 23.22 -9.90 9.10
CA LYS A 134 22.72 -11.28 9.19
C LYS A 134 23.05 -12.13 7.95
N GLY A 135 23.72 -11.57 6.94
CA GLY A 135 24.10 -12.26 5.71
C GLY A 135 22.95 -12.44 4.70
N PHE A 136 21.83 -11.72 4.85
CA PHE A 136 20.67 -11.78 3.94
C PHE A 136 20.70 -10.71 2.85
N ALA A 137 21.63 -9.75 2.92
CA ALA A 137 21.83 -8.72 1.91
C ALA A 137 23.34 -8.43 1.76
N TYR A 138 23.74 -7.81 0.59
CA TYR A 138 25.10 -7.43 0.24
C TYR A 138 25.15 -6.06 -0.43
#